data_8646c5ada2eda14179fb101a225fcdf7
#
_entry.id   8646c5ada2eda14179fb101a225fcdf7
#
_cell.length_a   1.000
_cell.length_b   1.000
_cell.length_c   1.000
_cell.angle_alpha   90.00
_cell.angle_beta   90.00
_cell.angle_gamma   90.00
#
_symmetry.space_group_name_H-M   'P 1'
#
loop_
_entity.id
_entity.type
_entity.pdbx_description
1 polymer ?
#
loop_
_entity_poly.entity_id
_entity_poly.type
_entity_poly.pdbx_seq_one_letter_code
_entity_poly.pdbx_strand_id
1 'polypeptide(L)'
;MKENIVPITNALDKVSQLGGYDFNYIGDDTPMTGVMAQELQEVLPGAVYTTTDPKTGEETLAVRHGNVIGLLIEAIKELQEKVGK
;
A
#
# COMPACT_ATOMS: atom_id res chain seq x y z
N MET A 1 21.47 6.41 -6.51
CA MET A 1 21.57 6.51 -5.06
C MET A 1 20.35 7.24 -4.49
N LYS A 2 20.03 6.97 -3.25
CA LYS A 2 18.90 7.64 -2.59
C LYS A 2 19.34 8.95 -1.96
N GLU A 3 18.44 9.90 -1.87
CA GLU A 3 18.64 11.14 -1.15
C GLU A 3 17.36 11.56 -0.45
N ASN A 4 17.46 12.55 0.42
CA ASN A 4 16.31 13.06 1.18
C ASN A 4 15.59 11.95 1.95
N ILE A 5 16.37 11.10 2.63
CA ILE A 5 15.83 9.96 3.37
C ILE A 5 15.16 10.47 4.65
N VAL A 6 13.85 10.26 4.74
CA VAL A 6 13.05 10.69 5.89
C VAL A 6 12.18 9.52 6.32
N PRO A 7 12.14 9.18 7.61
CA PRO A 7 11.25 8.12 8.08
C PRO A 7 9.79 8.48 7.82
N ILE A 8 8.97 7.46 7.53
CA ILE A 8 7.54 7.64 7.37
C ILE A 8 6.95 7.98 8.75
N THR A 9 6.17 9.05 8.83
CA THR A 9 5.54 9.48 10.07
C THR A 9 4.07 9.10 10.10
N ASN A 10 3.49 9.02 11.30
CA ASN A 10 2.09 8.67 11.52
C ASN A 10 1.74 7.34 10.84
N ALA A 11 2.68 6.39 10.88
CA ALA A 11 2.54 5.15 10.14
C ALA A 11 1.41 4.28 10.66
N LEU A 12 1.24 4.22 11.98
CA LEU A 12 0.18 3.41 12.57
C LEU A 12 -1.20 3.95 12.20
N ASP A 13 -1.36 5.27 12.20
CA ASP A 13 -2.61 5.91 11.78
C ASP A 13 -2.89 5.63 10.31
N LYS A 14 -1.87 5.71 9.47
CA LYS A 14 -2.01 5.42 8.04
C LYS A 14 -2.43 3.97 7.81
N VAL A 15 -1.81 3.02 8.50
CA VAL A 15 -2.16 1.61 8.39
C VAL A 15 -3.58 1.34 8.85
N SER A 16 -4.06 2.06 9.87
CA SER A 16 -5.43 1.88 10.35
C SER A 16 -6.49 2.22 9.32
N GLN A 17 -6.13 2.98 8.29
CA GLN A 17 -7.02 3.36 7.19
C GLN A 17 -6.99 2.36 6.03
N LEU A 18 -6.13 1.35 6.11
CA LEU A 18 -6.00 0.32 5.09
C LEU A 18 -6.67 -0.96 5.53
N GLY A 19 -7.07 -1.78 4.56
CA GLY A 19 -7.54 -3.14 4.83
C GLY A 19 -6.68 -4.13 4.08
N GLY A 20 -6.61 -5.35 4.60
CA GLY A 20 -6.06 -6.47 3.86
C GLY A 20 -7.22 -7.29 3.31
N TYR A 21 -7.15 -7.69 2.06
CA TYR A 21 -8.27 -8.32 1.39
C TYR A 21 -7.86 -9.58 0.66
N ASP A 22 -8.76 -10.54 0.64
CA ASP A 22 -8.71 -11.66 -0.30
C ASP A 22 -9.60 -11.27 -1.48
N PHE A 23 -9.12 -11.52 -2.69
CA PHE A 23 -9.89 -11.15 -3.89
C PHE A 23 -9.45 -11.99 -5.09
N ASN A 24 -10.15 -11.84 -6.19
CA ASN A 24 -9.69 -12.33 -7.49
C ASN A 24 -10.07 -11.27 -8.54
N TYR A 25 -9.30 -11.25 -9.63
CA TYR A 25 -9.61 -10.35 -10.73
C TYR A 25 -10.80 -10.88 -11.54
N ILE A 26 -11.60 -9.96 -12.07
CA ILE A 26 -12.76 -10.32 -12.88
C ILE A 26 -12.29 -11.17 -14.06
N GLY A 27 -12.89 -12.36 -14.20
CA GLY A 27 -12.52 -13.29 -15.26
C GLY A 27 -11.38 -14.23 -14.93
N ASP A 28 -10.82 -14.13 -13.72
CA ASP A 28 -9.72 -14.98 -13.25
C ASP A 28 -10.03 -15.45 -11.83
N ASP A 29 -10.19 -16.78 -11.67
CA ASP A 29 -10.56 -17.36 -10.37
C ASP A 29 -9.36 -17.58 -9.44
N THR A 30 -8.16 -17.17 -9.85
CA THR A 30 -6.97 -17.33 -9.01
C THR A 30 -7.11 -16.47 -7.74
N PRO A 31 -7.03 -17.09 -6.54
CA PRO A 31 -7.11 -16.33 -5.30
C PRO A 31 -5.90 -15.42 -5.13
N MET A 32 -6.17 -14.17 -4.75
CA MET A 32 -5.14 -13.17 -4.50
C MET A 32 -5.38 -12.53 -3.13
N THR A 33 -4.34 -11.97 -2.57
CA THR A 33 -4.43 -11.18 -1.33
C THR A 33 -3.66 -9.89 -1.52
N GLY A 34 -4.09 -8.84 -0.87
CA GLY A 34 -3.40 -7.57 -0.96
C GLY A 34 -4.21 -6.42 -0.41
N VAL A 35 -3.80 -5.22 -0.78
CA VAL A 35 -4.47 -3.98 -0.38
C VAL A 35 -5.18 -3.38 -1.59
N MET A 36 -6.13 -2.50 -1.31
CA MET A 36 -6.81 -1.76 -2.38
C MET A 36 -6.02 -0.50 -2.71
N ALA A 37 -5.71 -0.32 -3.99
CA ALA A 37 -4.93 0.84 -4.45
C ALA A 37 -5.61 2.15 -4.08
N GLN A 38 -6.94 2.22 -4.13
CA GLN A 38 -7.69 3.42 -3.82
C GLN A 38 -7.49 3.86 -2.36
N GLU A 39 -7.48 2.89 -1.44
CA GLU A 39 -7.22 3.19 -0.02
C GLU A 39 -5.77 3.61 0.19
N LEU A 40 -4.85 2.91 -0.43
CA LEU A 40 -3.42 3.20 -0.30
C LEU A 40 -3.07 4.59 -0.84
N GLN A 41 -3.73 5.01 -1.91
CA GLN A 41 -3.49 6.31 -2.53
C GLN A 41 -3.74 7.46 -1.55
N GLU A 42 -4.69 7.31 -0.64
CA GLU A 42 -5.02 8.35 0.34
C GLU A 42 -3.92 8.54 1.39
N VAL A 43 -3.21 7.47 1.74
CA VAL A 43 -2.24 7.53 2.84
C VAL A 43 -0.79 7.45 2.38
N LEU A 44 -0.54 6.86 1.23
CA LEU A 44 0.83 6.64 0.72
C LEU A 44 0.81 6.73 -0.82
N PRO A 45 0.54 7.92 -1.36
CA PRO A 45 0.36 8.07 -2.82
C PRO A 45 1.57 7.65 -3.64
N GLY A 46 2.78 7.73 -3.08
CA GLY A 46 3.98 7.27 -3.77
C GLY A 46 4.03 5.77 -4.04
N ALA A 47 3.18 5.00 -3.37
CA ALA A 47 3.11 3.55 -3.57
C ALA A 47 2.09 3.13 -4.64
N VAL A 48 1.42 4.10 -5.25
CA VAL A 48 0.37 3.84 -6.25
C VAL A 48 0.76 4.47 -7.57
N TYR A 49 0.51 3.75 -8.65
CA TYR A 49 0.77 4.27 -10.00
C TYR A 49 -0.34 3.81 -10.93
N THR A 50 -0.41 4.44 -12.10
CA THR A 50 -1.43 4.13 -13.09
C THR A 50 -0.84 3.22 -14.17
N THR A 51 -1.58 2.18 -14.53
CA THR A 51 -1.25 1.36 -15.70
C THR A 51 -2.33 1.52 -16.75
N THR A 52 -1.97 1.29 -18.01
CA THR A 52 -2.90 1.39 -19.12
C THR A 52 -2.98 0.03 -19.82
N ASP A 53 -4.20 -0.48 -20.00
CA ASP A 53 -4.41 -1.70 -20.77
C ASP A 53 -4.15 -1.40 -22.24
N PRO A 54 -3.16 -2.06 -22.87
CA PRO A 54 -2.84 -1.77 -24.28
C PRO A 54 -3.97 -2.13 -25.25
N LYS A 55 -4.91 -2.98 -24.84
CA LYS A 55 -6.02 -3.40 -25.72
C LYS A 55 -7.20 -2.45 -25.66
N THR A 56 -7.54 -1.96 -24.48
CA THR A 56 -8.75 -1.16 -24.27
C THR A 56 -8.46 0.31 -24.04
N GLY A 57 -7.22 0.67 -23.66
CA GLY A 57 -6.89 2.02 -23.26
C GLY A 57 -7.36 2.38 -21.88
N GLU A 58 -7.96 1.45 -21.15
CA GLU A 58 -8.40 1.68 -19.78
C GLU A 58 -7.22 1.88 -18.84
N GLU A 59 -7.35 2.87 -17.96
CA GLU A 59 -6.37 3.11 -16.90
C GLU A 59 -6.84 2.46 -15.61
N THR A 60 -5.92 1.80 -14.92
CA THR A 60 -6.19 1.23 -13.60
C THR A 60 -5.07 1.60 -12.65
N LEU A 61 -5.41 1.65 -11.36
CA LEU A 61 -4.42 1.88 -10.32
C LEU A 61 -3.72 0.57 -9.96
N ALA A 62 -2.41 0.67 -9.72
CA ALA A 62 -1.58 -0.46 -9.31
C ALA A 62 -0.75 -0.07 -8.11
N VAL A 63 -0.26 -1.07 -7.38
CA VAL A 63 0.43 -0.87 -6.11
C VAL A 63 1.89 -1.31 -6.19
N ARG A 64 2.78 -0.47 -5.66
CA ARG A 64 4.18 -0.84 -5.45
C ARG A 64 4.29 -1.49 -4.07
N HIS A 65 4.21 -2.79 -4.02
CA HIS A 65 4.15 -3.54 -2.75
C HIS A 65 5.36 -3.30 -1.86
N GLY A 66 6.55 -3.15 -2.45
CA GLY A 66 7.75 -2.87 -1.68
C GLY A 66 7.66 -1.58 -0.88
N ASN A 67 6.94 -0.58 -1.40
CA ASN A 67 6.75 0.69 -0.70
C ASN A 67 5.85 0.52 0.52
N VAL A 68 4.91 -0.42 0.48
CA VAL A 68 4.02 -0.70 1.60
C VAL A 68 4.78 -1.33 2.78
N ILE A 69 5.82 -2.10 2.48
CA ILE A 69 6.65 -2.75 3.51
C ILE A 69 7.27 -1.69 4.44
N GLY A 70 7.78 -0.59 3.87
CA GLY A 70 8.34 0.48 4.68
C GLY A 70 7.32 1.10 5.64
N LEU A 71 6.10 1.28 5.16
CA LEU A 71 5.01 1.78 6.01
C LEU A 71 4.73 0.82 7.16
N LEU A 72 4.69 -0.49 6.88
CA LEU A 72 4.45 -1.50 7.91
C LEU A 72 5.56 -1.53 8.96
N ILE A 73 6.82 -1.39 8.53
CA ILE A 73 7.96 -1.35 9.45
C ILE A 73 7.79 -0.20 10.45
N GLU A 74 7.50 1.00 9.97
CA GLU A 74 7.34 2.16 10.85
C GLU A 74 6.08 2.06 11.70
N ALA A 75 5.01 1.46 11.18
CA ALA A 75 3.78 1.23 11.96
C ALA A 75 4.03 0.26 13.11
N ILE A 76 4.78 -0.81 12.87
CA ILE A 76 5.12 -1.79 13.91
C ILE A 76 5.96 -1.14 14.99
N LYS A 77 6.91 -0.29 14.62
CA LYS A 77 7.76 0.42 15.57
C LYS A 77 6.94 1.36 16.45
N GLU A 78 5.99 2.09 15.85
CA GLU A 78 5.09 2.96 16.61
C GLU A 78 4.23 2.18 17.59
N LEU A 79 3.72 1.02 17.14
CA LEU A 79 2.92 0.15 18.01
C LEU A 79 3.77 -0.39 19.16
N GLN A 80 5.01 -0.78 18.88
CA GLN A 80 5.95 -1.28 19.89
C GLN A 80 6.18 -0.24 20.98
N GLU A 81 6.32 1.02 20.61
CA GLU A 81 6.50 2.12 21.57
C GLU A 81 5.28 2.27 22.47
N LYS A 82 4.06 2.13 21.91
CA LYS A 82 2.83 2.23 22.69
C LYS A 82 2.66 1.09 23.68
N VAL A 83 3.04 -0.12 23.28
CA VAL A 83 2.88 -1.32 24.10
C VAL A 83 4.00 -1.47 25.12
N GLY A 84 5.18 -0.96 24.79
CA GLY A 84 6.36 -1.07 25.63
C GLY A 84 6.38 -0.16 26.86
N LYS A 85 5.35 0.64 27.04
CA LYS A 85 5.28 1.59 28.19
C LYS A 85 4.44 1.05 29.36
#